data_6c166bd1c1d0f93cbefc56f5675a6be9
#
_entry.id   6c166bd1c1d0f93cbefc56f5675a6be9
#
_cell.length_a   1.000
_cell.length_b   1.000
_cell.length_c   1.000
_cell.angle_alpha   90.00
_cell.angle_beta   90.00
_cell.angle_gamma   90.00
#
_symmetry.space_group_name_H-M   'P 1'
#
loop_
_entity.id
_entity.type
_entity.pdbx_description
1 polymer ?
#
loop_
_entity_poly.entity_id
_entity_poly.type
_entity_poly.pdbx_seq_one_letter_code
_entity_poly.pdbx_strand_id
1 'polypeptide(L)'
;QAGHDIYLTLDLKLQQYIETLLAGSRAAVVVTDPRTGGVLALVSTPSYDPNLFVDGISSKDYSALLNDPNTPLVNRATQGVYPPASTVKPYVAVSALSAGVITRNTTLFDPGWWQLPGSEKRYRDWKKWGHGRLNVTRSLEESADTFFYQVAYDMGIDRLSEWMGKFGYGHYTGIDLAEERSGNMPTR
;
A
#
# COMPACT_ATOMS: atom_id res chain seq x y z
N GLN A 1 -26.53 -29.52 10.54
CA GLN A 1 -25.42 -30.27 9.94
C GLN A 1 -24.15 -29.58 10.40
N ALA A 2 -23.12 -30.36 10.82
CA ALA A 2 -21.79 -29.83 11.06
C ALA A 2 -21.19 -29.30 9.75
N GLY A 3 -20.49 -28.18 9.81
CA GLY A 3 -19.76 -27.64 8.68
C GLY A 3 -18.50 -28.47 8.36
N HIS A 4 -17.78 -28.06 7.33
CA HIS A 4 -16.48 -28.64 6.99
C HIS A 4 -15.37 -27.87 7.76
N ASP A 5 -14.31 -28.59 8.11
CA ASP A 5 -13.10 -27.96 8.68
C ASP A 5 -12.40 -27.09 7.63
N ILE A 6 -11.90 -25.93 8.05
CA ILE A 6 -11.14 -25.02 7.22
C ILE A 6 -9.72 -24.96 7.75
N TYR A 7 -8.74 -25.16 6.88
CA TYR A 7 -7.32 -25.06 7.20
C TYR A 7 -6.78 -23.76 6.60
N LEU A 8 -6.27 -22.88 7.45
CA LEU A 8 -5.73 -21.58 7.05
C LEU A 8 -4.21 -21.60 7.10
N THR A 9 -3.58 -20.71 6.34
CA THR A 9 -2.12 -20.49 6.36
C THR A 9 -1.68 -19.59 7.52
N LEU A 10 -2.62 -19.03 8.27
CA LEU A 10 -2.35 -18.11 9.38
C LEU A 10 -1.55 -18.77 10.50
N ASP A 11 -0.48 -18.08 10.94
CA ASP A 11 0.20 -18.35 12.20
C ASP A 11 -0.54 -17.62 13.32
N LEU A 12 -1.30 -18.36 14.11
CA LEU A 12 -2.14 -17.79 15.17
C LEU A 12 -1.31 -17.01 16.22
N LYS A 13 -0.11 -17.45 16.54
CA LYS A 13 0.75 -16.77 17.53
C LYS A 13 1.24 -15.43 16.97
N LEU A 14 1.62 -15.39 15.68
CA LEU A 14 2.01 -14.17 15.00
C LEU A 14 0.83 -13.20 14.89
N GLN A 15 -0.34 -13.69 14.50
CA GLN A 15 -1.59 -12.91 14.41
C GLN A 15 -1.89 -12.23 15.76
N GLN A 16 -1.95 -12.98 16.84
CA GLN A 16 -2.24 -12.47 18.19
C GLN A 16 -1.16 -11.49 18.69
N TYR A 17 0.10 -11.77 18.39
CA TYR A 17 1.20 -10.88 18.76
C TYR A 17 1.06 -9.51 18.07
N ILE A 18 0.78 -9.49 16.76
CA ILE A 18 0.57 -8.25 16.00
C ILE A 18 -0.65 -7.49 16.53
N GLU A 19 -1.76 -8.18 16.78
CA GLU A 19 -2.96 -7.56 17.37
C GLU A 19 -2.67 -6.89 18.71
N THR A 20 -1.86 -7.53 19.55
CA THR A 20 -1.42 -6.98 20.84
C THR A 20 -0.58 -5.71 20.65
N LEU A 21 0.36 -5.72 19.69
CA LEU A 21 1.21 -4.55 19.39
C LEU A 21 0.41 -3.38 18.85
N LEU A 22 -0.67 -3.64 18.11
CA LEU A 22 -1.49 -2.62 17.48
C LEU A 22 -2.67 -2.17 18.33
N ALA A 23 -2.81 -2.69 19.54
CA ALA A 23 -3.93 -2.33 20.43
C ALA A 23 -4.04 -0.82 20.60
N GLY A 24 -5.25 -0.27 20.38
CA GLY A 24 -5.53 1.16 20.44
C GLY A 24 -5.11 1.96 19.20
N SER A 25 -4.54 1.33 18.18
CA SER A 25 -4.15 1.96 16.92
C SER A 25 -5.16 1.66 15.80
N ARG A 26 -5.21 2.56 14.79
CA ARG A 26 -5.89 2.29 13.51
C ARG A 26 -4.81 1.87 12.52
N ALA A 27 -4.75 0.57 12.24
CA ALA A 27 -3.68 0.00 11.43
C ALA A 27 -4.12 -1.26 10.67
N ALA A 28 -3.33 -1.65 9.68
CA ALA A 28 -3.41 -2.96 9.04
C ALA A 28 -2.01 -3.54 8.91
N VAL A 29 -1.89 -4.85 9.10
CA VAL A 29 -0.65 -5.60 8.86
C VAL A 29 -0.99 -6.87 8.10
N VAL A 30 -0.30 -7.09 7.00
CA VAL A 30 -0.35 -8.34 6.22
C VAL A 30 1.05 -8.92 6.17
N VAL A 31 1.17 -10.18 6.59
CA VAL A 31 2.44 -10.93 6.51
C VAL A 31 2.25 -12.12 5.58
N THR A 32 3.08 -12.22 4.56
CA THR A 32 3.01 -13.29 3.57
C THR A 32 4.33 -14.06 3.49
N ASP A 33 4.25 -15.35 3.17
CA ASP A 33 5.42 -16.13 2.74
C ASP A 33 5.62 -15.94 1.23
N PRO A 34 6.69 -15.28 0.78
CA PRO A 34 6.90 -14.99 -0.64
C PRO A 34 7.16 -16.24 -1.50
N ARG A 35 7.45 -17.38 -0.88
CA ARG A 35 7.69 -18.66 -1.59
C ARG A 35 6.39 -19.34 -1.99
N THR A 36 5.33 -19.16 -1.20
CA THR A 36 4.06 -19.87 -1.36
C THR A 36 2.88 -18.95 -1.66
N GLY A 37 3.02 -17.64 -1.35
CA GLY A 37 1.91 -16.69 -1.34
C GLY A 37 0.99 -16.85 -0.11
N GLY A 38 1.30 -17.77 0.80
CA GLY A 38 0.49 -18.01 1.98
C GLY A 38 0.47 -16.80 2.93
N VAL A 39 -0.72 -16.42 3.37
CA VAL A 39 -0.91 -15.33 4.34
C VAL A 39 -0.68 -15.87 5.74
N LEU A 40 0.36 -15.39 6.43
CA LEU A 40 0.74 -15.80 7.79
C LEU A 40 0.04 -14.95 8.86
N ALA A 41 -0.26 -13.69 8.55
CA ALA A 41 -1.06 -12.81 9.40
C ALA A 41 -1.83 -11.82 8.54
N LEU A 42 -3.06 -11.52 8.97
CA LEU A 42 -3.94 -10.54 8.33
C LEU A 42 -4.66 -9.78 9.45
N VAL A 43 -4.13 -8.62 9.82
CA VAL A 43 -4.59 -7.85 10.97
C VAL A 43 -5.17 -6.52 10.51
N SER A 44 -6.35 -6.19 11.03
CA SER A 44 -6.99 -4.88 10.88
C SER A 44 -7.45 -4.40 12.25
N THR A 45 -6.96 -3.24 12.70
CA THR A 45 -7.34 -2.67 13.99
C THR A 45 -7.95 -1.27 13.85
N PRO A 46 -8.90 -0.89 14.73
CA PRO A 46 -9.61 -1.77 15.66
C PRO A 46 -10.44 -2.81 14.92
N SER A 47 -10.70 -3.93 15.59
CA SER A 47 -11.58 -4.99 15.09
C SER A 47 -12.78 -5.14 16.03
N TYR A 48 -13.53 -6.18 15.86
CA TYR A 48 -14.70 -6.51 16.67
C TYR A 48 -14.65 -7.98 17.09
N ASP A 49 -15.42 -8.35 18.14
CA ASP A 49 -15.58 -9.74 18.53
C ASP A 49 -16.50 -10.48 17.55
N PRO A 50 -15.99 -11.43 16.75
CA PRO A 50 -16.79 -12.17 15.79
C PRO A 50 -17.86 -13.05 16.47
N ASN A 51 -17.71 -13.38 17.76
CA ASN A 51 -18.68 -14.17 18.50
C ASN A 51 -20.05 -13.45 18.62
N LEU A 52 -20.06 -12.13 18.54
CA LEU A 52 -21.31 -11.35 18.52
C LEU A 52 -22.24 -11.74 17.36
N PHE A 53 -21.73 -12.36 16.31
CA PHE A 53 -22.46 -12.72 15.10
C PHE A 53 -22.89 -14.19 15.05
N VAL A 54 -22.39 -15.06 15.94
CA VAL A 54 -22.59 -16.53 15.88
C VAL A 54 -24.08 -16.89 15.96
N ASP A 55 -24.80 -16.31 16.92
CA ASP A 55 -26.25 -16.57 17.12
C ASP A 55 -27.12 -15.36 16.68
N GLY A 56 -26.54 -14.46 15.90
CA GLY A 56 -27.13 -13.18 15.51
C GLY A 56 -26.77 -12.06 16.46
N ILE A 57 -26.35 -10.93 15.89
CA ILE A 57 -26.00 -9.74 16.66
C ILE A 57 -27.25 -8.92 17.02
N SER A 58 -27.26 -8.32 18.21
CA SER A 58 -28.34 -7.40 18.60
C SER A 58 -28.29 -6.12 17.75
N SER A 59 -29.44 -5.52 17.46
CA SER A 59 -29.53 -4.23 16.76
C SER A 59 -28.72 -3.13 17.46
N LYS A 60 -28.67 -3.17 18.79
CA LYS A 60 -27.88 -2.23 19.60
C LYS A 60 -26.40 -2.37 19.36
N ASP A 61 -25.87 -3.61 19.44
CA ASP A 61 -24.44 -3.88 19.28
C ASP A 61 -24.01 -3.63 17.84
N TYR A 62 -24.82 -4.04 16.86
CA TYR A 62 -24.53 -3.76 15.45
C TYR A 62 -24.50 -2.26 15.15
N SER A 63 -25.47 -1.51 15.68
CA SER A 63 -25.49 -0.04 15.53
C SER A 63 -24.27 0.62 16.19
N ALA A 64 -23.81 0.10 17.33
CA ALA A 64 -22.59 0.60 17.98
C ALA A 64 -21.36 0.38 17.09
N LEU A 65 -21.18 -0.81 16.51
CA LEU A 65 -20.09 -1.10 15.58
C LEU A 65 -20.16 -0.26 14.31
N LEU A 66 -21.37 -0.09 13.75
CA LEU A 66 -21.60 0.65 12.50
C LEU A 66 -21.30 2.14 12.65
N ASN A 67 -21.64 2.72 13.80
CA ASN A 67 -21.48 4.16 14.08
C ASN A 67 -20.17 4.49 14.81
N ASP A 68 -19.31 3.50 15.07
CA ASP A 68 -18.00 3.76 15.68
C ASP A 68 -17.11 4.55 14.70
N PRO A 69 -16.61 5.74 15.12
CA PRO A 69 -15.76 6.57 14.27
C PRO A 69 -14.45 5.88 13.85
N ASN A 70 -14.06 4.83 14.54
CA ASN A 70 -12.89 4.02 14.19
C ASN A 70 -13.20 2.91 13.17
N THR A 71 -14.47 2.77 12.77
CA THR A 71 -14.90 1.84 11.71
C THR A 71 -14.37 0.41 11.87
N PRO A 72 -14.66 -0.29 12.99
CA PRO A 72 -14.09 -1.62 13.26
C PRO A 72 -14.57 -2.70 12.28
N LEU A 73 -15.72 -2.50 11.61
CA LEU A 73 -16.25 -3.42 10.59
C LEU A 73 -15.46 -3.37 9.26
N VAL A 74 -14.63 -2.36 9.05
CA VAL A 74 -13.81 -2.24 7.83
C VAL A 74 -12.54 -3.06 7.98
N ASN A 75 -12.39 -4.07 7.12
CA ASN A 75 -11.11 -4.78 7.00
C ASN A 75 -10.10 -3.91 6.25
N ARG A 76 -9.24 -3.21 7.01
CA ARG A 76 -8.26 -2.28 6.44
C ARG A 76 -7.20 -2.96 5.60
N ALA A 77 -6.97 -4.25 5.82
CA ALA A 77 -5.98 -5.02 5.09
C ALA A 77 -6.43 -5.33 3.65
N THR A 78 -7.73 -5.56 3.44
CA THR A 78 -8.30 -5.92 2.13
C THR A 78 -9.07 -4.78 1.47
N GLN A 79 -9.63 -3.86 2.26
CA GLN A 79 -10.47 -2.76 1.78
C GLN A 79 -9.82 -1.38 1.88
N GLY A 80 -8.67 -1.27 2.58
CA GLY A 80 -7.98 -0.01 2.78
C GLY A 80 -7.27 0.44 1.51
N VAL A 81 -7.81 1.48 0.86
CA VAL A 81 -7.19 2.12 -0.31
C VAL A 81 -6.50 3.39 0.17
N TYR A 82 -5.18 3.28 0.40
CA TYR A 82 -4.36 4.37 0.92
C TYR A 82 -3.31 4.80 -0.11
N PRO A 83 -2.91 6.09 -0.12
CA PRO A 83 -1.76 6.52 -0.90
C PRO A 83 -0.50 5.75 -0.46
N PRO A 84 0.23 5.11 -1.38
CA PRO A 84 1.38 4.27 -1.03
C PRO A 84 2.59 5.08 -0.53
N ALA A 85 2.61 6.40 -0.76
CA ALA A 85 3.71 7.29 -0.44
C ALA A 85 5.06 6.73 -0.94
N SER A 86 6.17 6.93 -0.16
CA SER A 86 7.52 6.50 -0.60
C SER A 86 7.70 4.98 -0.73
N THR A 87 6.75 4.16 -0.27
CA THR A 87 6.82 2.71 -0.44
C THR A 87 6.73 2.27 -1.91
N VAL A 88 6.19 3.13 -2.78
CA VAL A 88 6.09 2.87 -4.22
C VAL A 88 7.40 3.11 -4.97
N LYS A 89 8.32 3.90 -4.42
CA LYS A 89 9.55 4.35 -5.11
C LYS A 89 10.44 3.22 -5.63
N PRO A 90 10.69 2.12 -4.89
CA PRO A 90 11.47 1.00 -5.42
C PRO A 90 10.86 0.40 -6.69
N TYR A 91 9.52 0.28 -6.74
CA TYR A 91 8.81 -0.25 -7.91
C TYR A 91 8.89 0.69 -9.11
N VAL A 92 8.75 2.00 -8.89
CA VAL A 92 8.92 3.01 -9.93
C VAL A 92 10.37 3.00 -10.44
N ALA A 93 11.36 2.86 -9.56
CA ALA A 93 12.77 2.78 -9.94
C ALA A 93 13.05 1.56 -10.84
N VAL A 94 12.59 0.37 -10.44
CA VAL A 94 12.75 -0.86 -11.24
C VAL A 94 12.02 -0.71 -12.57
N SER A 95 10.81 -0.16 -12.57
CA SER A 95 10.04 0.09 -13.79
C SER A 95 10.79 1.01 -14.77
N ALA A 96 11.32 2.12 -14.28
CA ALA A 96 12.03 3.10 -15.10
C ALA A 96 13.37 2.56 -15.64
N LEU A 97 14.11 1.81 -14.83
CA LEU A 97 15.34 1.11 -15.27
C LEU A 97 15.03 0.06 -16.33
N SER A 98 14.02 -0.77 -16.12
CA SER A 98 13.63 -1.84 -17.05
C SER A 98 13.05 -1.30 -18.35
N ALA A 99 12.32 -0.18 -18.28
CA ALA A 99 11.79 0.50 -19.47
C ALA A 99 12.85 1.35 -20.22
N GLY A 100 14.09 1.42 -19.72
CA GLY A 100 15.18 2.20 -20.32
C GLY A 100 14.99 3.73 -20.23
N VAL A 101 14.09 4.21 -19.37
CA VAL A 101 13.87 5.65 -19.15
C VAL A 101 15.03 6.27 -18.39
N ILE A 102 15.59 5.52 -17.44
CA ILE A 102 16.83 5.87 -16.72
C ILE A 102 17.82 4.72 -16.76
N THR A 103 19.06 5.04 -16.45
CA THR A 103 20.13 4.08 -16.17
C THR A 103 20.63 4.27 -14.74
N ARG A 104 21.48 3.36 -14.24
CA ARG A 104 22.13 3.52 -12.94
C ARG A 104 22.95 4.81 -12.81
N ASN A 105 23.42 5.35 -13.93
CA ASN A 105 24.26 6.53 -14.01
C ASN A 105 23.45 7.81 -14.31
N THR A 106 22.15 7.70 -14.59
CA THR A 106 21.31 8.87 -14.78
C THR A 106 21.29 9.71 -13.51
N THR A 107 21.61 11.00 -13.64
CA THR A 107 21.60 11.94 -12.52
C THR A 107 20.62 13.07 -12.79
N LEU A 108 19.82 13.42 -11.79
CA LEU A 108 18.94 14.57 -11.79
C LEU A 108 19.34 15.52 -10.65
N PHE A 109 19.05 16.81 -10.83
CA PHE A 109 19.30 17.81 -9.80
C PHE A 109 18.01 18.08 -9.03
N ASP A 110 18.07 17.93 -7.73
CA ASP A 110 16.97 18.22 -6.80
C ASP A 110 17.22 19.57 -6.10
N PRO A 111 16.46 20.61 -6.45
CA PRO A 111 16.49 21.90 -5.76
C PRO A 111 15.55 21.97 -4.54
N GLY A 112 14.92 20.87 -4.13
CA GLY A 112 13.89 20.79 -3.10
C GLY A 112 12.45 20.93 -3.62
N TRP A 113 12.26 20.99 -4.92
CA TRP A 113 10.95 21.03 -5.57
C TRP A 113 11.02 20.59 -7.04
N TRP A 114 9.91 20.12 -7.54
CA TRP A 114 9.70 19.78 -8.94
C TRP A 114 8.47 20.56 -9.48
N GLN A 115 8.49 20.88 -10.75
CA GLN A 115 7.42 21.61 -11.41
C GLN A 115 7.05 20.93 -12.73
N LEU A 116 5.76 20.66 -12.90
CA LEU A 116 5.25 20.13 -14.16
C LEU A 116 5.43 21.19 -15.27
N PRO A 117 6.00 20.85 -16.44
CA PRO A 117 6.07 21.75 -17.57
C PRO A 117 4.70 22.36 -17.92
N GLY A 118 4.66 23.68 -18.06
CA GLY A 118 3.41 24.44 -18.33
C GLY A 118 2.52 24.68 -17.10
N SER A 119 2.96 24.34 -15.90
CA SER A 119 2.24 24.61 -14.65
C SER A 119 3.08 25.51 -13.73
N GLU A 120 2.43 26.40 -12.99
CA GLU A 120 3.11 27.21 -11.95
C GLU A 120 3.23 26.47 -10.61
N LYS A 121 2.53 25.35 -10.47
CA LYS A 121 2.51 24.58 -9.23
C LYS A 121 3.83 23.87 -8.99
N ARG A 122 4.41 24.08 -7.81
CA ARG A 122 5.61 23.38 -7.32
C ARG A 122 5.23 22.25 -6.39
N TYR A 123 5.75 21.06 -6.67
CA TYR A 123 5.65 19.89 -5.81
C TYR A 123 6.94 19.80 -5.00
N ARG A 124 6.83 19.92 -3.67
CA ARG A 124 7.99 20.02 -2.79
C ARG A 124 8.54 18.66 -2.44
N ASP A 125 9.86 18.60 -2.29
CA ASP A 125 10.53 17.51 -1.58
C ASP A 125 10.40 17.71 -0.06
N TRP A 126 10.58 16.64 0.71
CA TRP A 126 10.61 16.73 2.16
C TRP A 126 11.79 17.58 2.66
N LYS A 127 12.91 17.54 1.92
CA LYS A 127 14.08 18.37 2.20
C LYS A 127 13.97 19.71 1.47
N LYS A 128 13.68 20.75 2.21
CA LYS A 128 13.35 22.08 1.69
C LYS A 128 14.40 22.64 0.70
N TRP A 129 15.67 22.34 0.93
CA TRP A 129 16.80 22.85 0.13
C TRP A 129 17.27 21.87 -0.93
N GLY A 130 16.58 20.75 -1.06
CA GLY A 130 16.92 19.69 -1.99
C GLY A 130 18.12 18.86 -1.57
N HIS A 131 18.42 17.87 -2.39
CA HIS A 131 19.51 16.92 -2.18
C HIS A 131 20.68 17.16 -3.16
N GLY A 132 20.56 18.12 -4.07
CA GLY A 132 21.54 18.33 -5.12
C GLY A 132 21.49 17.25 -6.20
N ARG A 133 22.64 16.78 -6.69
CA ARG A 133 22.68 15.74 -7.72
C ARG A 133 22.41 14.37 -7.12
N LEU A 134 21.43 13.68 -7.68
CA LEU A 134 20.97 12.36 -7.28
C LEU A 134 20.98 11.40 -8.46
N ASN A 135 21.43 10.17 -8.25
CA ASN A 135 21.13 9.01 -9.09
C ASN A 135 20.02 8.17 -8.44
N VAL A 136 19.58 7.10 -9.09
CA VAL A 136 18.49 6.26 -8.59
C VAL A 136 18.78 5.66 -7.20
N THR A 137 20.04 5.23 -6.94
CA THR A 137 20.44 4.66 -5.65
C THR A 137 20.35 5.71 -4.54
N ARG A 138 20.94 6.88 -4.77
CA ARG A 138 20.90 7.97 -3.80
C ARG A 138 19.48 8.50 -3.57
N SER A 139 18.65 8.49 -4.62
CA SER A 139 17.25 8.93 -4.53
C SER A 139 16.39 7.99 -3.70
N LEU A 140 16.65 6.68 -3.74
CA LEU A 140 16.02 5.71 -2.85
C LEU A 140 16.50 5.85 -1.40
N GLU A 141 17.80 6.00 -1.20
CA GLU A 141 18.42 6.17 0.12
C GLU A 141 17.89 7.41 0.85
N GLU A 142 17.82 8.54 0.15
CA GLU A 142 17.33 9.82 0.68
C GLU A 142 15.79 9.93 0.61
N SER A 143 15.12 8.98 -0.03
CA SER A 143 13.68 9.08 -0.32
C SER A 143 13.28 10.37 -1.03
N ALA A 144 14.10 10.83 -1.98
CA ALA A 144 13.91 12.10 -2.69
C ALA A 144 12.67 12.04 -3.61
N ASP A 145 11.68 12.88 -3.35
CA ASP A 145 10.44 12.92 -4.12
C ASP A 145 10.66 13.48 -5.53
N THR A 146 11.45 14.53 -5.66
CA THR A 146 11.69 15.24 -6.91
C THR A 146 12.27 14.37 -8.01
N PHE A 147 13.17 13.44 -7.67
CA PHE A 147 13.71 12.47 -8.61
C PHE A 147 12.60 11.60 -9.20
N PHE A 148 11.71 11.09 -8.35
CA PHE A 148 10.63 10.21 -8.77
C PHE A 148 9.50 10.95 -9.50
N TYR A 149 9.25 12.23 -9.20
CA TYR A 149 8.34 13.05 -10.00
C TYR A 149 8.84 13.20 -11.43
N GLN A 150 10.14 13.49 -11.62
CA GLN A 150 10.72 13.61 -12.95
C GLN A 150 10.69 12.27 -13.68
N VAL A 151 11.11 11.19 -13.03
CA VAL A 151 11.11 9.85 -13.61
C VAL A 151 9.70 9.42 -14.04
N ALA A 152 8.69 9.65 -13.21
CA ALA A 152 7.31 9.32 -13.54
C ALA A 152 6.78 10.16 -14.73
N TYR A 153 7.16 11.43 -14.77
CA TYR A 153 6.84 12.31 -15.90
C TYR A 153 7.48 11.81 -17.21
N ASP A 154 8.76 11.45 -17.18
CA ASP A 154 9.50 10.94 -18.34
C ASP A 154 8.98 9.58 -18.82
N MET A 155 8.50 8.74 -17.91
CA MET A 155 7.82 7.49 -18.25
C MET A 155 6.50 7.74 -18.95
N GLY A 156 5.75 8.73 -18.49
CA GLY A 156 4.36 8.96 -18.87
C GLY A 156 3.41 7.93 -18.22
N ILE A 157 2.14 8.32 -18.10
CA ILE A 157 1.15 7.57 -17.32
C ILE A 157 0.91 6.15 -17.87
N ASP A 158 0.84 5.98 -19.18
CA ASP A 158 0.53 4.69 -19.80
C ASP A 158 1.63 3.66 -19.50
N ARG A 159 2.90 4.03 -19.69
CA ARG A 159 4.04 3.17 -19.42
C ARG A 159 4.21 2.92 -17.93
N LEU A 160 3.99 3.95 -17.10
CA LEU A 160 4.04 3.82 -15.65
C LEU A 160 2.98 2.82 -15.16
N SER A 161 1.74 2.94 -15.60
CA SER A 161 0.66 2.04 -15.19
C SER A 161 0.88 0.62 -15.69
N GLU A 162 1.36 0.43 -16.93
CA GLU A 162 1.71 -0.90 -17.45
C GLU A 162 2.77 -1.60 -16.59
N TRP A 163 3.85 -0.88 -16.26
CA TRP A 163 4.94 -1.45 -15.46
C TRP A 163 4.53 -1.69 -14.01
N MET A 164 3.80 -0.77 -13.39
CA MET A 164 3.30 -0.93 -12.03
C MET A 164 2.30 -2.09 -11.93
N GLY A 165 1.50 -2.32 -12.98
CA GLY A 165 0.60 -3.46 -13.08
C GLY A 165 1.33 -4.82 -13.00
N LYS A 166 2.58 -4.91 -13.49
CA LYS A 166 3.41 -6.13 -13.36
C LYS A 166 3.76 -6.48 -11.91
N PHE A 167 3.69 -5.51 -11.01
CA PHE A 167 3.84 -5.71 -9.56
C PHE A 167 2.50 -5.88 -8.83
N GLY A 168 1.39 -5.94 -9.57
CA GLY A 168 0.05 -6.14 -9.02
C GLY A 168 -0.71 -4.86 -8.65
N TYR A 169 -0.13 -3.67 -8.83
CA TYR A 169 -0.86 -2.42 -8.56
C TYR A 169 -2.08 -2.30 -9.46
N GLY A 170 -3.24 -2.01 -8.87
CA GLY A 170 -4.52 -1.89 -9.57
C GLY A 170 -5.20 -3.22 -9.88
N HIS A 171 -4.67 -4.35 -9.40
CA HIS A 171 -5.23 -5.69 -9.61
C HIS A 171 -5.67 -6.34 -8.29
N TYR A 172 -6.62 -7.25 -8.37
CA TYR A 172 -6.95 -8.14 -7.27
C TYR A 172 -5.80 -9.12 -7.03
N THR A 173 -5.50 -9.41 -5.76
CA THR A 173 -4.43 -10.36 -5.39
C THR A 173 -4.85 -11.81 -5.57
N GLY A 174 -6.16 -12.05 -5.61
CA GLY A 174 -6.74 -13.39 -5.64
C GLY A 174 -6.86 -14.04 -4.27
N ILE A 175 -6.74 -13.25 -3.18
CA ILE A 175 -7.08 -13.74 -1.85
C ILE A 175 -8.55 -14.16 -1.83
N ASP A 176 -8.87 -15.25 -1.14
CA ASP A 176 -10.22 -15.83 -1.05
C ASP A 176 -11.16 -15.07 -0.09
N LEU A 177 -11.04 -13.74 -0.08
CA LEU A 177 -11.92 -12.82 0.66
C LEU A 177 -12.68 -11.93 -0.32
N ALA A 178 -14.00 -12.02 -0.29
CA ALA A 178 -14.88 -11.36 -1.26
C ALA A 178 -14.85 -9.82 -1.22
N GLU A 179 -14.43 -9.23 -0.09
CA GLU A 179 -14.39 -7.79 0.13
C GLU A 179 -13.11 -7.11 -0.34
N GLU A 180 -12.17 -7.83 -0.98
CA GLU A 180 -10.93 -7.26 -1.48
C GLU A 180 -11.17 -6.11 -2.46
N ARG A 181 -10.35 -5.06 -2.37
CA ARG A 181 -10.29 -3.96 -3.33
C ARG A 181 -8.99 -3.99 -4.10
N SER A 182 -9.07 -3.85 -5.42
CA SER A 182 -7.90 -3.82 -6.32
C SER A 182 -7.03 -2.57 -6.15
N GLY A 183 -7.52 -1.56 -5.45
CA GLY A 183 -6.90 -0.24 -5.44
C GLY A 183 -7.22 0.58 -6.69
N ASN A 184 -6.59 1.75 -6.79
CA ASN A 184 -6.75 2.65 -7.92
C ASN A 184 -5.37 2.98 -8.50
N MET A 185 -4.98 2.28 -9.58
CA MET A 185 -3.81 2.65 -10.37
C MET A 185 -4.24 3.65 -11.44
N PRO A 186 -3.70 4.88 -11.42
CA PRO A 186 -4.06 5.88 -12.43
C PRO A 186 -3.72 5.41 -13.86
N THR A 187 -4.67 5.62 -14.77
CA THR A 187 -4.54 5.40 -16.23
C THR A 187 -5.12 6.60 -16.98
N ARG A 188 -4.98 6.64 -18.30
CA ARG A 188 -5.74 7.59 -19.14
C ARG A 188 -7.20 7.22 -19.20
#